data_a7f010ea43523c7f987f781249ca491a
#
_entry.id   a7f010ea43523c7f987f781249ca491a
#
_cell.length_a   1.000
_cell.length_b   1.000
_cell.length_c   1.000
_cell.angle_alpha   90.00
_cell.angle_beta   90.00
_cell.angle_gamma   90.00
#
_symmetry.space_group_name_H-M   'P 1'
#
loop_
_entity.id
_entity.type
_entity.pdbx_description
1 polymer ?
#
loop_
_entity_poly.entity_id
_entity_poly.type
_entity_poly.pdbx_seq_one_letter_code
_entity_poly.pdbx_strand_id
1 'polypeptide(L)'
;MKNLDIFDRVRGGLIVSCQALEKEPLHSSFIMSRMAVAAEMSGAVGIRANTVADITEIRKMVRLPMIGIIKQIYKDSDVYITPTMVEVDALVETGVEIIAMDATNRLRTGGKSLDDIFHEVRNKYPDQLFMADCSCYEEALHAEEIGFDCVGTTMAGYTPYTQGTSLPDLAFIQKISQAVDVPVIAEGGIHY
;
A
#
# COMPACT_ATOMS: atom_id res chain seq x y z
N MET A 1 5.85 -20.14 0.79
CA MET A 1 5.39 -20.00 -0.64
C MET A 1 4.39 -18.85 -0.69
N LYS A 2 4.61 -17.85 -1.56
CA LYS A 2 3.73 -16.68 -1.70
C LYS A 2 2.29 -17.09 -1.99
N ASN A 3 1.33 -16.49 -1.27
CA ASN A 3 -0.10 -16.75 -1.50
C ASN A 3 -0.65 -15.81 -2.58
N LEU A 4 -0.34 -16.09 -3.84
CA LEU A 4 -0.78 -15.27 -4.98
C LEU A 4 -2.29 -15.31 -5.24
N ASP A 5 -3.02 -16.30 -4.70
CA ASP A 5 -4.49 -16.40 -4.81
C ASP A 5 -5.22 -15.17 -4.25
N ILE A 6 -4.53 -14.37 -3.43
CA ILE A 6 -5.05 -13.11 -2.91
C ILE A 6 -5.41 -12.14 -4.04
N PHE A 7 -4.58 -12.05 -5.08
CA PHE A 7 -4.83 -11.15 -6.20
C PHE A 7 -6.07 -11.56 -7.01
N ASP A 8 -6.33 -12.85 -7.15
CA ASP A 8 -7.55 -13.32 -7.80
C ASP A 8 -8.81 -13.02 -6.97
N ARG A 9 -8.70 -13.06 -5.63
CA ARG A 9 -9.80 -12.72 -4.72
C ARG A 9 -10.17 -11.24 -4.77
N VAL A 10 -9.23 -10.35 -5.05
CA VAL A 10 -9.48 -8.89 -5.09
C VAL A 10 -9.67 -8.36 -6.52
N ARG A 11 -9.45 -9.17 -7.54
CA ARG A 11 -9.52 -8.79 -8.95
C ARG A 11 -10.88 -8.19 -9.32
N GLY A 12 -10.86 -6.99 -9.89
CA GLY A 12 -12.05 -6.30 -10.38
C GLY A 12 -13.01 -5.84 -9.28
N GLY A 13 -12.61 -5.94 -8.01
CA GLY A 13 -13.40 -5.48 -6.88
C GLY A 13 -12.85 -4.21 -6.23
N LEU A 14 -13.58 -3.69 -5.25
CA LEU A 14 -13.20 -2.50 -4.50
C LEU A 14 -12.44 -2.87 -3.22
N ILE A 15 -11.24 -2.31 -3.06
CA ILE A 15 -10.49 -2.33 -1.80
C ILE A 15 -10.75 -1.00 -1.09
N VAL A 16 -11.33 -1.05 0.11
CA VAL A 16 -11.69 0.15 0.86
C VAL A 16 -10.59 0.54 1.83
N SER A 17 -10.18 1.81 1.76
CA SER A 17 -9.20 2.39 2.69
C SER A 17 -9.88 2.79 4.00
N CYS A 18 -9.55 2.08 5.09
CA CYS A 18 -9.99 2.37 6.46
C CYS A 18 -8.81 2.94 7.25
N GLN A 19 -8.61 4.25 7.14
CA GLN A 19 -7.47 4.95 7.74
C GLN A 19 -7.92 6.29 8.32
N ALA A 20 -7.42 6.62 9.51
CA ALA A 20 -7.52 7.94 10.09
C ALA A 20 -6.23 8.25 10.86
N LEU A 21 -5.64 9.42 10.60
CA LEU A 21 -4.44 9.86 11.29
C LEU A 21 -4.79 10.42 12.67
N GLU A 22 -3.80 10.49 13.56
CA GLU A 22 -3.96 10.87 14.99
C GLU A 22 -4.75 12.18 15.22
N LYS A 23 -4.64 13.13 14.28
CA LYS A 23 -5.34 14.43 14.38
C LYS A 23 -6.71 14.45 13.70
N GLU A 24 -7.12 13.36 13.09
CA GLU A 24 -8.39 13.27 12.37
C GLU A 24 -9.53 12.81 13.30
N PRO A 25 -10.76 13.33 13.11
CA PRO A 25 -11.88 13.09 14.04
C PRO A 25 -12.27 11.62 14.21
N LEU A 26 -11.99 10.79 13.19
CA LEU A 26 -12.32 9.37 13.22
C LEU A 26 -11.15 8.49 13.69
N HIS A 27 -10.05 9.07 14.19
CA HIS A 27 -8.91 8.32 14.67
C HIS A 27 -9.26 7.41 15.86
N SER A 28 -9.47 6.13 15.56
CA SER A 28 -9.77 5.08 16.52
C SER A 28 -9.77 3.73 15.82
N SER A 29 -9.03 2.76 16.34
CA SER A 29 -9.03 1.40 15.78
C SER A 29 -10.41 0.75 15.84
N PHE A 30 -11.22 1.08 16.87
CA PHE A 30 -12.62 0.66 16.93
C PHE A 30 -13.43 1.25 15.76
N ILE A 31 -13.28 2.55 15.46
CA ILE A 31 -14.00 3.18 14.34
C ILE A 31 -13.53 2.58 13.01
N MET A 32 -12.22 2.41 12.81
CA MET A 32 -11.67 1.79 11.60
C MET A 32 -12.20 0.36 11.40
N SER A 33 -12.34 -0.41 12.48
CA SER A 33 -12.92 -1.76 12.38
C SER A 33 -14.40 -1.73 12.00
N ARG A 34 -15.18 -0.73 12.44
CA ARG A 34 -16.58 -0.57 12.03
C ARG A 34 -16.73 -0.11 10.58
N MET A 35 -15.83 0.74 10.10
CA MET A 35 -15.75 1.10 8.67
C MET A 35 -15.45 -0.11 7.81
N ALA A 36 -14.53 -0.98 8.24
CA ALA A 36 -14.22 -2.22 7.53
C ALA A 36 -15.43 -3.18 7.45
N VAL A 37 -16.20 -3.31 8.54
CA VAL A 37 -17.47 -4.09 8.54
C VAL A 37 -18.46 -3.50 7.56
N ALA A 38 -18.65 -2.17 7.55
CA ALA A 38 -19.55 -1.51 6.61
C ALA A 38 -19.09 -1.72 5.15
N ALA A 39 -17.78 -1.65 4.89
CA ALA A 39 -17.22 -1.93 3.57
C ALA A 39 -17.48 -3.38 3.13
N GLU A 40 -17.23 -4.36 3.99
CA GLU A 40 -17.53 -5.78 3.71
C GLU A 40 -19.00 -6.00 3.42
N MET A 41 -19.90 -5.44 4.24
CA MET A 41 -21.36 -5.51 4.01
C MET A 41 -21.80 -4.86 2.70
N SER A 42 -21.03 -3.89 2.20
CA SER A 42 -21.28 -3.20 0.92
C SER A 42 -20.61 -3.88 -0.27
N GLY A 43 -19.97 -5.03 -0.08
CA GLY A 43 -19.37 -5.82 -1.16
C GLY A 43 -17.90 -5.48 -1.47
N ALA A 44 -17.19 -4.78 -0.58
CA ALA A 44 -15.75 -4.66 -0.71
C ALA A 44 -15.08 -6.03 -0.68
N VAL A 45 -14.01 -6.18 -1.45
CA VAL A 45 -13.24 -7.44 -1.56
C VAL A 45 -11.91 -7.40 -0.81
N GLY A 46 -11.53 -6.24 -0.29
CA GLY A 46 -10.32 -6.04 0.49
C GLY A 46 -10.38 -4.76 1.32
N ILE A 47 -9.47 -4.64 2.25
CA ILE A 47 -9.31 -3.45 3.11
C ILE A 47 -7.85 -2.99 3.02
N ARG A 48 -7.64 -1.67 2.95
CA ARG A 48 -6.33 -1.06 3.18
C ARG A 48 -6.35 -0.36 4.54
N ALA A 49 -5.41 -0.68 5.42
CA ALA A 49 -5.39 -0.18 6.78
C ALA A 49 -4.01 0.32 7.20
N ASN A 50 -4.00 1.33 8.08
CA ASN A 50 -2.80 1.91 8.64
C ASN A 50 -2.65 1.47 10.09
N THR A 51 -1.42 1.26 10.55
CA THR A 51 -0.99 0.85 11.89
C THR A 51 -1.31 -0.59 12.29
N VAL A 52 -0.45 -1.14 13.14
CA VAL A 52 -0.64 -2.46 13.76
C VAL A 52 -1.95 -2.53 14.55
N ALA A 53 -2.29 -1.45 15.26
CA ALA A 53 -3.49 -1.39 16.10
C ALA A 53 -4.77 -1.50 15.26
N ASP A 54 -4.87 -0.72 14.17
CA ASP A 54 -6.03 -0.75 13.29
C ASP A 54 -6.17 -2.10 12.58
N ILE A 55 -5.07 -2.61 12.00
CA ILE A 55 -5.04 -3.91 11.33
C ILE A 55 -5.50 -5.03 12.29
N THR A 56 -4.98 -5.03 13.52
CA THR A 56 -5.34 -6.03 14.52
C THR A 56 -6.82 -5.95 14.91
N GLU A 57 -7.37 -4.75 15.05
CA GLU A 57 -8.78 -4.56 15.40
C GLU A 57 -9.71 -4.91 14.23
N ILE A 58 -9.36 -4.50 13.02
CA ILE A 58 -10.10 -4.85 11.79
C ILE A 58 -10.13 -6.37 11.60
N ARG A 59 -9.01 -7.07 11.81
CA ARG A 59 -8.90 -8.53 11.64
C ARG A 59 -9.84 -9.31 12.57
N LYS A 60 -10.21 -8.76 13.73
CA LYS A 60 -11.21 -9.40 14.61
C LYS A 60 -12.60 -9.38 14.01
N MET A 61 -12.90 -8.41 13.14
CA MET A 61 -14.24 -8.11 12.65
C MET A 61 -14.51 -8.62 11.23
N VAL A 62 -13.50 -8.62 10.35
CA VAL A 62 -13.66 -9.01 8.93
C VAL A 62 -12.63 -10.06 8.51
N ARG A 63 -12.95 -10.80 7.44
CA ARG A 63 -12.06 -11.84 6.85
C ARG A 63 -11.56 -11.49 5.46
N LEU A 64 -11.74 -10.25 5.05
CA LEU A 64 -11.23 -9.76 3.77
C LEU A 64 -9.70 -9.72 3.76
N PRO A 65 -9.07 -9.91 2.59
CA PRO A 65 -7.66 -9.61 2.41
C PRO A 65 -7.35 -8.16 2.82
N MET A 66 -6.20 -7.96 3.45
CA MET A 66 -5.78 -6.62 3.87
C MET A 66 -4.45 -6.22 3.25
N ILE A 67 -4.38 -4.95 2.84
CA ILE A 67 -3.15 -4.24 2.53
C ILE A 67 -2.79 -3.41 3.77
N GLY A 68 -1.70 -3.76 4.43
CA GLY A 68 -1.21 -3.06 5.62
C GLY A 68 -0.15 -2.02 5.28
N ILE A 69 -0.23 -0.88 5.96
CA ILE A 69 0.80 0.16 5.93
C ILE A 69 1.06 0.67 7.34
N ILE A 70 2.22 1.31 7.52
CA ILE A 70 2.47 2.19 8.67
C ILE A 70 2.97 3.52 8.12
N LYS A 71 2.19 4.58 8.36
CA LYS A 71 2.61 5.95 8.04
C LYS A 71 3.50 6.46 9.16
N GLN A 72 4.80 6.60 8.87
CA GLN A 72 5.80 7.09 9.79
C GLN A 72 6.59 8.24 9.15
N ILE A 73 6.63 9.37 9.84
CA ILE A 73 7.38 10.55 9.39
C ILE A 73 8.77 10.55 10.02
N TYR A 74 9.79 10.62 9.18
CA TYR A 74 11.18 10.84 9.57
C TYR A 74 11.61 12.26 9.20
N LYS A 75 12.43 12.90 10.02
CA LYS A 75 12.81 14.32 9.83
C LYS A 75 13.67 14.59 8.60
N ASP A 76 14.34 13.57 8.12
CA ASP A 76 15.33 13.62 7.03
C ASP A 76 14.80 12.98 5.73
N SER A 77 13.49 12.66 5.65
CA SER A 77 12.89 12.03 4.47
C SER A 77 11.42 12.42 4.31
N ASP A 78 11.02 12.60 3.05
CA ASP A 78 9.62 12.80 2.64
C ASP A 78 8.88 11.48 2.36
N VAL A 79 9.57 10.35 2.44
CA VAL A 79 8.97 9.02 2.33
C VAL A 79 8.33 8.65 3.67
N TYR A 80 7.04 8.32 3.66
CA TYR A 80 6.28 8.10 4.89
C TYR A 80 5.40 6.85 4.91
N ILE A 81 5.19 6.15 3.78
CA ILE A 81 4.42 4.90 3.76
C ILE A 81 5.38 3.73 3.92
N THR A 82 5.34 3.08 5.07
CA THR A 82 6.17 1.91 5.43
C THR A 82 7.64 2.13 5.03
N PRO A 83 8.28 3.20 5.53
CA PRO A 83 9.53 3.71 4.96
C PRO A 83 10.77 2.88 5.28
N THR A 84 10.74 2.07 6.34
CA THR A 84 11.92 1.31 6.79
C THR A 84 11.59 -0.14 7.15
N MET A 85 12.63 -0.93 7.44
CA MET A 85 12.48 -2.30 7.93
C MET A 85 11.70 -2.38 9.25
N VAL A 86 11.73 -1.33 10.09
CA VAL A 86 11.01 -1.31 11.37
C VAL A 86 9.50 -1.43 11.16
N GLU A 87 8.96 -0.66 10.21
CA GLU A 87 7.54 -0.71 9.88
C GLU A 87 7.18 -2.03 9.17
N VAL A 88 8.05 -2.54 8.31
CA VAL A 88 7.85 -3.85 7.65
C VAL A 88 7.79 -4.97 8.69
N ASP A 89 8.74 -5.02 9.63
CA ASP A 89 8.77 -6.03 10.68
C ASP A 89 7.47 -6.02 11.50
N ALA A 90 7.02 -4.85 11.91
CA ALA A 90 5.79 -4.69 12.69
C ALA A 90 4.54 -5.14 11.90
N LEU A 91 4.50 -4.89 10.59
CA LEU A 91 3.39 -5.32 9.74
C LEU A 91 3.38 -6.83 9.51
N VAL A 92 4.53 -7.45 9.30
CA VAL A 92 4.64 -8.91 9.14
C VAL A 92 4.08 -9.64 10.37
N GLU A 93 4.35 -9.14 11.58
CA GLU A 93 3.82 -9.72 12.82
C GLU A 93 2.29 -9.71 12.91
N THR A 94 1.62 -8.82 12.18
CA THR A 94 0.14 -8.78 12.13
C THR A 94 -0.46 -9.90 11.29
N GLY A 95 0.34 -10.53 10.44
CA GLY A 95 -0.12 -11.53 9.47
C GLY A 95 -0.95 -10.91 8.33
N VAL A 96 -0.79 -9.62 8.04
CA VAL A 96 -1.44 -8.97 6.90
C VAL A 96 -0.99 -9.58 5.58
N GLU A 97 -1.91 -9.73 4.62
CA GLU A 97 -1.63 -10.45 3.38
C GLU A 97 -0.66 -9.70 2.48
N ILE A 98 -0.83 -8.39 2.36
CA ILE A 98 -0.01 -7.52 1.50
C ILE A 98 0.52 -6.36 2.34
N ILE A 99 1.80 -6.07 2.22
CA ILE A 99 2.41 -4.86 2.81
C ILE A 99 2.69 -3.87 1.69
N ALA A 100 2.12 -2.65 1.79
CA ALA A 100 2.43 -1.61 0.84
C ALA A 100 3.56 -0.71 1.35
N MET A 101 4.46 -0.35 0.45
CA MET A 101 5.62 0.51 0.70
C MET A 101 5.64 1.63 -0.34
N ASP A 102 6.02 2.82 0.08
CA ASP A 102 6.36 3.91 -0.85
C ASP A 102 7.46 3.43 -1.81
N ALA A 103 7.18 3.39 -3.08
CA ALA A 103 8.10 2.94 -4.12
C ALA A 103 8.56 4.08 -5.04
N THR A 104 8.50 5.31 -4.53
CA THR A 104 8.96 6.48 -5.27
C THR A 104 10.49 6.60 -5.27
N ASN A 105 11.03 7.38 -6.21
CA ASN A 105 12.47 7.63 -6.34
C ASN A 105 13.08 8.48 -5.21
N ARG A 106 12.26 8.90 -4.22
CA ARG A 106 12.73 9.69 -3.09
C ARG A 106 13.58 8.83 -2.14
N LEU A 107 14.62 9.45 -1.59
CA LEU A 107 15.45 8.77 -0.59
C LEU A 107 14.70 8.63 0.74
N ARG A 108 14.85 7.49 1.37
CA ARG A 108 14.37 7.18 2.71
C ARG A 108 15.29 7.74 3.77
N THR A 109 14.84 7.73 5.01
CA THR A 109 15.66 8.12 6.16
C THR A 109 17.02 7.40 6.14
N GLY A 110 18.07 8.12 6.51
CA GLY A 110 19.45 7.65 6.41
C GLY A 110 19.99 7.59 4.98
N GLY A 111 19.34 8.23 4.00
CA GLY A 111 19.79 8.30 2.61
C GLY A 111 19.67 6.98 1.82
N LYS A 112 18.90 6.00 2.30
CA LYS A 112 18.71 4.72 1.62
C LYS A 112 17.81 4.86 0.39
N SER A 113 18.19 4.19 -0.70
CA SER A 113 17.34 4.05 -1.89
C SER A 113 16.23 3.02 -1.69
N LEU A 114 15.28 2.95 -2.65
CA LEU A 114 14.28 1.87 -2.67
C LEU A 114 14.95 0.50 -2.79
N ASP A 115 15.93 0.39 -3.69
CA ASP A 115 16.65 -0.87 -3.94
C ASP A 115 17.32 -1.40 -2.69
N ASP A 116 18.03 -0.50 -1.95
CA ASP A 116 18.73 -0.88 -0.71
C ASP A 116 17.76 -1.51 0.30
N ILE A 117 16.63 -0.81 0.57
CA ILE A 117 15.69 -1.29 1.58
C ILE A 117 14.88 -2.50 1.08
N PHE A 118 14.47 -2.51 -0.18
CA PHE A 118 13.63 -3.60 -0.68
C PHE A 118 14.41 -4.90 -0.83
N HIS A 119 15.68 -4.84 -1.18
CA HIS A 119 16.56 -6.01 -1.18
C HIS A 119 16.68 -6.61 0.24
N GLU A 120 16.87 -5.77 1.28
CA GLU A 120 16.87 -6.24 2.67
C GLU A 120 15.52 -6.88 3.05
N VAL A 121 14.41 -6.23 2.70
CA VAL A 121 13.04 -6.68 2.97
C VAL A 121 12.75 -8.02 2.30
N ARG A 122 13.03 -8.14 1.00
CA ARG A 122 12.75 -9.37 0.24
C ARG A 122 13.60 -10.54 0.71
N ASN A 123 14.86 -10.31 1.09
CA ASN A 123 15.73 -11.34 1.66
C ASN A 123 15.20 -11.87 3.00
N LYS A 124 14.70 -10.97 3.85
CA LYS A 124 14.16 -11.34 5.17
C LYS A 124 12.78 -12.00 5.07
N TYR A 125 11.95 -11.55 4.15
CA TYR A 125 10.56 -11.98 3.99
C TYR A 125 10.25 -12.44 2.56
N PRO A 126 10.84 -13.55 2.10
CA PRO A 126 10.72 -14.00 0.70
C PRO A 126 9.29 -14.37 0.30
N ASP A 127 8.46 -14.80 1.25
CA ASP A 127 7.09 -15.26 1.01
C ASP A 127 6.01 -14.19 1.27
N GLN A 128 6.36 -13.04 1.88
CA GLN A 128 5.43 -11.93 2.09
C GLN A 128 5.14 -11.22 0.75
N LEU A 129 3.86 -10.87 0.52
CA LEU A 129 3.48 -10.05 -0.63
C LEU A 129 3.71 -8.58 -0.35
N PHE A 130 4.32 -7.89 -1.31
CA PHE A 130 4.59 -6.46 -1.25
C PHE A 130 3.97 -5.72 -2.42
N MET A 131 3.30 -4.61 -2.11
CA MET A 131 2.74 -3.65 -3.06
C MET A 131 3.62 -2.41 -3.13
N ALA A 132 3.95 -1.97 -4.34
CA ALA A 132 4.67 -0.74 -4.58
C ALA A 132 3.71 0.44 -4.75
N ASP A 133 3.74 1.42 -3.86
CA ASP A 133 3.00 2.67 -4.00
C ASP A 133 3.79 3.64 -4.88
N CYS A 134 3.42 3.72 -6.17
CA CYS A 134 4.11 4.47 -7.20
C CYS A 134 3.42 5.79 -7.53
N SER A 135 4.18 6.77 -7.98
CA SER A 135 3.69 8.08 -8.42
C SER A 135 3.78 8.29 -9.93
N CYS A 136 4.62 7.53 -10.63
CA CYS A 136 4.83 7.64 -12.06
C CYS A 136 5.13 6.29 -12.71
N TYR A 137 5.14 6.30 -14.03
CA TYR A 137 5.32 5.10 -14.86
C TYR A 137 6.66 4.42 -14.64
N GLU A 138 7.72 5.19 -14.56
CA GLU A 138 9.09 4.68 -14.40
C GLU A 138 9.27 3.96 -13.06
N GLU A 139 8.62 4.46 -12.00
CA GLU A 139 8.63 3.82 -10.68
C GLU A 139 7.90 2.47 -10.69
N ALA A 140 6.78 2.38 -11.42
CA ALA A 140 6.04 1.12 -11.52
C ALA A 140 6.83 0.02 -12.24
N LEU A 141 7.52 0.37 -13.34
CA LEU A 141 8.42 -0.57 -14.04
C LEU A 141 9.57 -1.01 -13.15
N HIS A 142 10.21 -0.06 -12.47
CA HIS A 142 11.32 -0.35 -11.57
C HIS A 142 10.88 -1.23 -10.39
N ALA A 143 9.71 -0.96 -9.82
CA ALA A 143 9.17 -1.78 -8.73
C ALA A 143 8.96 -3.25 -9.16
N GLU A 144 8.43 -3.50 -10.36
CA GLU A 144 8.34 -4.85 -10.90
C GLU A 144 9.72 -5.48 -11.08
N GLU A 145 10.67 -4.75 -11.66
CA GLU A 145 12.05 -5.23 -11.91
C GLU A 145 12.73 -5.69 -10.61
N ILE A 146 12.58 -4.93 -9.52
CA ILE A 146 13.18 -5.27 -8.22
C ILE A 146 12.38 -6.30 -7.42
N GLY A 147 11.21 -6.73 -7.91
CA GLY A 147 10.47 -7.89 -7.43
C GLY A 147 9.30 -7.60 -6.48
N PHE A 148 8.66 -6.44 -6.58
CA PHE A 148 7.34 -6.23 -5.96
C PHE A 148 6.30 -7.16 -6.58
N ASP A 149 5.29 -7.55 -5.80
CA ASP A 149 4.26 -8.51 -6.21
C ASP A 149 3.05 -7.85 -6.87
N CYS A 150 2.85 -6.56 -6.65
CA CYS A 150 1.88 -5.71 -7.34
C CYS A 150 2.29 -4.24 -7.25
N VAL A 151 1.71 -3.41 -8.12
CA VAL A 151 1.94 -1.97 -8.13
C VAL A 151 0.64 -1.21 -7.93
N GLY A 152 0.73 -0.04 -7.30
CA GLY A 152 -0.40 0.86 -7.07
C GLY A 152 -0.08 2.28 -7.49
N THR A 153 -1.09 3.06 -7.85
CA THR A 153 -0.97 4.47 -8.26
C THR A 153 -1.12 5.44 -7.10
N THR A 154 -0.96 4.97 -5.88
CA THR A 154 -1.21 5.65 -4.60
C THR A 154 -0.50 7.00 -4.48
N MET A 155 0.73 7.08 -4.98
CA MET A 155 1.57 8.27 -4.82
C MET A 155 1.44 9.29 -5.97
N ALA A 156 0.59 9.02 -6.99
CA ALA A 156 0.31 9.98 -8.05
C ALA A 156 -0.24 11.29 -7.47
N GLY A 157 0.39 12.42 -7.82
CA GLY A 157 0.04 13.73 -7.28
C GLY A 157 0.64 14.07 -5.91
N TYR A 158 1.27 13.11 -5.22
CA TYR A 158 1.82 13.30 -3.86
C TYR A 158 3.35 13.43 -3.82
N THR A 159 4.02 13.45 -4.96
CA THR A 159 5.46 13.72 -5.05
C THR A 159 5.71 15.08 -5.68
N PRO A 160 6.87 15.73 -5.43
CA PRO A 160 7.18 17.03 -6.02
C PRO A 160 7.12 17.04 -7.55
N TYR A 161 7.43 15.91 -8.19
CA TYR A 161 7.48 15.78 -9.66
C TYR A 161 6.16 15.29 -10.28
N THR A 162 5.16 14.93 -9.47
CA THR A 162 3.79 14.59 -9.93
C THR A 162 2.73 15.54 -9.35
N GLN A 163 3.15 16.55 -8.60
CA GLN A 163 2.25 17.54 -8.02
C GLN A 163 1.41 18.25 -9.10
N GLY A 164 0.09 18.36 -8.84
CA GLY A 164 -0.84 18.96 -9.79
C GLY A 164 -1.45 17.99 -10.81
N THR A 165 -1.09 16.70 -10.76
CA THR A 165 -1.78 15.67 -11.54
C THR A 165 -3.26 15.60 -11.17
N SER A 166 -4.13 15.55 -12.16
CA SER A 166 -5.56 15.32 -11.94
C SER A 166 -5.81 13.87 -11.54
N LEU A 167 -6.55 13.65 -10.45
CA LEU A 167 -6.83 12.32 -9.92
C LEU A 167 -8.32 11.96 -10.10
N PRO A 168 -8.66 10.67 -10.37
CA PRO A 168 -7.70 9.58 -10.68
C PRO A 168 -7.00 9.79 -12.02
N ASP A 169 -5.71 9.47 -12.08
CA ASP A 169 -4.92 9.52 -13.34
C ASP A 169 -5.17 8.26 -14.18
N LEU A 170 -6.24 8.29 -14.97
CA LEU A 170 -6.65 7.16 -15.81
C LEU A 170 -5.60 6.85 -16.89
N ALA A 171 -4.87 7.86 -17.38
CA ALA A 171 -3.84 7.65 -18.40
C ALA A 171 -2.64 6.89 -17.80
N PHE A 172 -2.23 7.26 -16.59
CA PHE A 172 -1.20 6.55 -15.86
C PHE A 172 -1.62 5.10 -15.56
N ILE A 173 -2.83 4.90 -14.99
CA ILE A 173 -3.37 3.56 -14.70
C ILE A 173 -3.36 2.69 -15.96
N GLN A 174 -3.88 3.21 -17.09
CA GLN A 174 -3.90 2.49 -18.35
C GLN A 174 -2.49 2.16 -18.85
N LYS A 175 -1.56 3.11 -18.78
CA LYS A 175 -0.18 2.93 -19.25
C LYS A 175 0.55 1.84 -18.47
N ILE A 176 0.46 1.84 -17.14
CA ILE A 176 1.13 0.82 -16.33
C ILE A 176 0.47 -0.55 -16.47
N SER A 177 -0.87 -0.62 -16.56
CA SER A 177 -1.57 -1.91 -16.73
C SER A 177 -1.26 -2.64 -18.03
N GLN A 178 -0.69 -1.95 -19.01
CA GLN A 178 -0.23 -2.52 -20.28
C GLN A 178 1.27 -2.85 -20.31
N ALA A 179 2.01 -2.37 -19.32
CA ALA A 179 3.48 -2.42 -19.31
C ALA A 179 4.08 -3.36 -18.27
N VAL A 180 3.34 -3.65 -17.19
CA VAL A 180 3.79 -4.57 -16.14
C VAL A 180 2.98 -5.87 -16.19
N ASP A 181 3.60 -6.97 -15.82
CA ASP A 181 2.96 -8.29 -15.72
C ASP A 181 2.33 -8.52 -14.34
N VAL A 182 2.79 -7.79 -13.31
CA VAL A 182 2.21 -7.86 -11.96
C VAL A 182 0.87 -7.14 -11.87
N PRO A 183 -0.04 -7.54 -10.94
CA PRO A 183 -1.31 -6.88 -10.74
C PRO A 183 -1.19 -5.38 -10.47
N VAL A 184 -2.10 -4.58 -11.07
CA VAL A 184 -2.19 -3.14 -10.85
C VAL A 184 -3.41 -2.81 -9.97
N ILE A 185 -3.18 -2.08 -8.89
CA ILE A 185 -4.22 -1.54 -8.01
C ILE A 185 -4.36 -0.05 -8.28
N ALA A 186 -5.47 0.35 -8.87
CA ALA A 186 -5.80 1.75 -9.08
C ALA A 186 -6.17 2.41 -7.74
N GLU A 187 -5.41 3.42 -7.32
CA GLU A 187 -5.63 4.17 -6.08
C GLU A 187 -5.37 5.67 -6.30
N GLY A 188 -5.98 6.51 -5.49
CA GLY A 188 -5.84 7.95 -5.55
C GLY A 188 -6.97 8.64 -6.32
N GLY A 189 -7.77 9.46 -5.61
CA GLY A 189 -8.86 10.23 -6.18
C GLY A 189 -10.08 9.43 -6.65
N ILE A 190 -10.21 8.18 -6.24
CA ILE A 190 -11.38 7.33 -6.54
C ILE A 190 -12.45 7.60 -5.48
N HIS A 191 -13.59 8.16 -5.90
CA HIS A 191 -14.64 8.60 -4.98
C HIS A 191 -15.93 7.79 -5.08
N TYR A 192 -16.24 7.20 -6.23
CA TYR A 192 -17.44 6.37 -6.50
C TYR A 192 -17.32 5.65 -7.83
#